data_7fe68249bbb90c0330b571a629284bca
#
_entry.id   7fe68249bbb90c0330b571a629284bca
#
_cell.length_a   1.000
_cell.length_b   1.000
_cell.length_c   1.000
_cell.angle_alpha   90.00
_cell.angle_beta   90.00
_cell.angle_gamma   90.00
#
_symmetry.space_group_name_H-M   'P 1'
#
loop_
_entity.id
_entity.type
_entity.pdbx_description
1 polymer ?
#
loop_
_entity_poly.entity_id
_entity_poly.type
_entity_poly.pdbx_seq_one_letter_code
_entity_poly.pdbx_strand_id
1 'polypeptide(L)'
;MAYSDRSFLEEIKPYVIADMQKSGILASLTAAQAFIESNKGNSGLTKKANNLFGIKGTYAGQYVEMMTTEYYNGVPVKVLAKFRKYPSWAESIADHSALFNRLNRYENLRGCKDYVQACKNVQKDGYATSPTYATTLVNTINKYRLYDWDNEAGAGVVPGQIVTYPILRRGDQNQYVLAWQIFLNQNGYFCGLEDGIFGRNTELAVREWQATHNILADGIIGAQTWATVGGAA
;
A
#
# COMPACT_ATOMS: atom_id res chain seq x y z
N MET A 1 -2.02 -0.18 24.89
CA MET A 1 -0.76 0.28 24.28
C MET A 1 -1.00 0.62 22.82
N ALA A 2 -0.16 1.46 22.21
CA ALA A 2 -0.26 1.72 20.77
C ALA A 2 0.52 0.62 20.01
N TYR A 3 0.03 0.21 18.85
CA TYR A 3 0.73 -0.71 17.97
C TYR A 3 1.94 -0.02 17.33
N SER A 4 3.07 -0.73 17.25
CA SER A 4 4.17 -0.42 16.34
C SER A 4 3.85 -0.97 14.94
N ASP A 5 4.62 -0.55 13.92
CA ASP A 5 4.48 -1.08 12.56
C ASP A 5 4.54 -2.61 12.55
N ARG A 6 5.53 -3.16 13.25
CA ARG A 6 5.76 -4.60 13.30
C ARG A 6 4.67 -5.35 14.06
N SER A 7 4.31 -4.91 15.26
CA SER A 7 3.29 -5.60 16.06
C SER A 7 1.92 -5.57 15.39
N PHE A 8 1.59 -4.49 14.67
CA PHE A 8 0.34 -4.44 13.89
C PHE A 8 0.34 -5.46 12.76
N LEU A 9 1.43 -5.51 11.99
CA LEU A 9 1.55 -6.44 10.87
C LEU A 9 1.56 -7.90 11.34
N GLU A 10 2.26 -8.21 12.43
CA GLU A 10 2.22 -9.55 13.03
C GLU A 10 0.81 -9.97 13.46
N GLU A 11 0.04 -9.05 14.04
CA GLU A 11 -1.35 -9.29 14.47
C GLU A 11 -2.28 -9.58 13.30
N ILE A 12 -2.20 -8.81 12.20
CA ILE A 12 -3.13 -8.97 11.07
C ILE A 12 -2.73 -10.09 10.11
N LYS A 13 -1.47 -10.53 10.11
CA LYS A 13 -0.94 -11.51 9.17
C LYS A 13 -1.83 -12.75 9.01
N PRO A 14 -2.20 -13.48 10.09
CA PRO A 14 -3.01 -14.69 9.96
C PRO A 14 -4.39 -14.40 9.34
N TYR A 15 -4.96 -13.24 9.62
CA TYR A 15 -6.29 -12.87 9.13
C TYR A 15 -6.27 -12.58 7.62
N VAL A 16 -5.29 -11.82 7.12
CA VAL A 16 -5.21 -11.49 5.68
C VAL A 16 -4.85 -12.70 4.84
N ILE A 17 -4.00 -13.62 5.36
CA ILE A 17 -3.68 -14.88 4.68
C ILE A 17 -4.94 -15.77 4.57
N ALA A 18 -5.65 -15.97 5.67
CA ALA A 18 -6.87 -16.77 5.70
C ALA A 18 -7.99 -16.14 4.82
N ASP A 19 -8.05 -14.82 4.77
CA ASP A 19 -8.99 -14.12 3.90
C ASP A 19 -8.64 -14.29 2.42
N MET A 20 -7.38 -14.14 2.03
CA MET A 20 -6.95 -14.34 0.65
C MET A 20 -7.29 -15.73 0.13
N GLN A 21 -7.14 -16.76 0.95
CA GLN A 21 -7.50 -18.15 0.61
C GLN A 21 -8.98 -18.32 0.26
N LYS A 22 -9.85 -17.47 0.84
CA LYS A 22 -11.31 -17.50 0.63
C LYS A 22 -11.78 -16.52 -0.44
N SER A 23 -11.23 -15.31 -0.40
CA SER A 23 -11.67 -14.18 -1.22
C SER A 23 -10.99 -14.09 -2.58
N GLY A 24 -9.74 -14.61 -2.68
CA GLY A 24 -8.88 -14.43 -3.84
C GLY A 24 -8.29 -13.02 -3.97
N ILE A 25 -8.47 -12.16 -2.96
CA ILE A 25 -7.85 -10.82 -2.90
C ILE A 25 -6.50 -10.94 -2.22
N LEU A 26 -5.45 -10.36 -2.82
CA LEU A 26 -4.08 -10.47 -2.32
C LEU A 26 -3.95 -10.04 -0.85
N ALA A 27 -3.30 -10.88 -0.04
CA ALA A 27 -3.03 -10.61 1.36
C ALA A 27 -2.15 -9.36 1.52
N SER A 28 -1.17 -9.18 0.64
CA SER A 28 -0.30 -8.00 0.59
C SER A 28 -1.07 -6.71 0.38
N LEU A 29 -2.03 -6.68 -0.57
CA LEU A 29 -2.87 -5.52 -0.83
C LEU A 29 -3.73 -5.20 0.39
N THR A 30 -4.43 -6.19 0.92
CA THR A 30 -5.32 -6.02 2.09
C THR A 30 -4.54 -5.54 3.31
N ALA A 31 -3.35 -6.11 3.56
CA ALA A 31 -2.49 -5.70 4.67
C ALA A 31 -1.98 -4.26 4.52
N ALA A 32 -1.55 -3.86 3.32
CA ALA A 32 -1.08 -2.50 3.06
C ALA A 32 -2.21 -1.47 3.23
N GLN A 33 -3.42 -1.78 2.76
CA GLN A 33 -4.58 -0.93 2.98
C GLN A 33 -4.94 -0.83 4.46
N ALA A 34 -5.01 -1.96 5.18
CA ALA A 34 -5.25 -1.96 6.62
C ALA A 34 -4.22 -1.12 7.39
N PHE A 35 -2.95 -1.22 7.01
CA PHE A 35 -1.85 -0.47 7.63
C PHE A 35 -2.03 1.04 7.49
N ILE A 36 -2.37 1.51 6.29
CA ILE A 36 -2.52 2.93 5.97
C ILE A 36 -3.82 3.48 6.56
N GLU A 37 -4.96 2.84 6.27
CA GLU A 37 -6.29 3.34 6.63
C GLU A 37 -6.54 3.34 8.14
N SER A 38 -6.02 2.35 8.85
CA SER A 38 -6.17 2.25 10.31
C SER A 38 -5.15 3.04 11.11
N ASN A 39 -4.17 3.70 10.44
CA ASN A 39 -2.97 4.20 11.11
C ASN A 39 -2.32 3.09 11.97
N LYS A 40 -2.03 1.95 11.35
CA LYS A 40 -1.39 0.80 12.00
C LYS A 40 -2.20 0.31 13.22
N GLY A 41 -3.52 0.22 13.08
CA GLY A 41 -4.42 -0.16 14.18
C GLY A 41 -4.64 0.91 15.25
N ASN A 42 -4.00 2.08 15.13
CA ASN A 42 -4.04 3.10 16.16
C ASN A 42 -5.14 4.16 15.97
N SER A 43 -5.89 4.12 14.86
CA SER A 43 -6.97 5.07 14.63
C SER A 43 -8.07 4.97 15.69
N GLY A 44 -8.74 6.09 15.96
CA GLY A 44 -9.87 6.10 16.89
C GLY A 44 -11.01 5.18 16.47
N LEU A 45 -11.25 5.06 15.15
CA LEU A 45 -12.27 4.17 14.61
C LEU A 45 -11.89 2.70 14.82
N THR A 46 -10.64 2.32 14.55
CA THR A 46 -10.17 0.95 14.78
C THR A 46 -10.32 0.55 16.24
N LYS A 47 -9.93 1.43 17.17
CA LYS A 47 -10.03 1.16 18.62
C LYS A 47 -11.46 1.01 19.12
N LYS A 48 -12.42 1.75 18.55
CA LYS A 48 -13.83 1.75 18.98
C LYS A 48 -14.67 0.68 18.28
N ALA A 49 -14.30 0.31 17.06
CA ALA A 49 -15.18 -0.44 16.17
C ALA A 49 -14.50 -1.61 15.44
N ASN A 50 -13.23 -1.91 15.69
CA ASN A 50 -12.44 -2.87 14.93
C ASN A 50 -12.49 -2.63 13.40
N ASN A 51 -12.76 -1.41 12.97
CA ASN A 51 -12.92 -1.04 11.57
C ASN A 51 -11.57 -0.53 11.03
N LEU A 52 -10.88 -1.39 10.28
CA LEU A 52 -9.55 -1.13 9.77
C LEU A 52 -9.56 -0.24 8.51
N PHE A 53 -10.66 -0.19 7.78
CA PHE A 53 -10.73 0.40 6.44
C PHE A 53 -11.66 1.62 6.32
N GLY A 54 -12.22 2.07 7.44
CA GLY A 54 -13.13 3.21 7.41
C GLY A 54 -14.46 2.93 6.70
N ILE A 55 -14.91 1.68 6.64
CA ILE A 55 -16.14 1.31 5.93
C ILE A 55 -17.35 1.88 6.65
N LYS A 56 -18.15 2.67 5.92
CA LYS A 56 -19.38 3.30 6.41
C LYS A 56 -20.57 2.35 6.40
N GLY A 57 -21.58 2.68 7.20
CA GLY A 57 -22.83 1.94 7.31
C GLY A 57 -22.89 1.04 8.55
N THR A 58 -23.55 -0.10 8.44
CA THR A 58 -23.75 -1.06 9.54
C THR A 58 -23.22 -2.45 9.14
N TYR A 59 -22.72 -3.20 10.11
CA TYR A 59 -22.35 -4.60 9.98
C TYR A 59 -23.22 -5.42 10.96
N ALA A 60 -24.05 -6.31 10.45
CA ALA A 60 -25.04 -7.03 11.26
C ALA A 60 -25.83 -6.11 12.23
N GLY A 61 -26.22 -4.92 11.75
CA GLY A 61 -26.90 -3.91 12.53
C GLY A 61 -26.03 -3.08 13.47
N GLN A 62 -24.75 -3.43 13.65
CA GLN A 62 -23.81 -2.76 14.55
C GLN A 62 -23.08 -1.62 13.85
N TYR A 63 -22.91 -0.49 14.53
CA TYR A 63 -22.18 0.68 14.05
C TYR A 63 -21.67 1.54 15.21
N VAL A 64 -20.77 2.45 14.88
CA VAL A 64 -20.41 3.61 15.72
C VAL A 64 -20.60 4.89 14.92
N GLU A 65 -20.98 5.96 15.61
CA GLU A 65 -21.06 7.30 14.99
C GLU A 65 -19.78 8.06 15.29
N MET A 66 -19.18 8.63 14.24
CA MET A 66 -18.00 9.47 14.36
C MET A 66 -18.07 10.66 13.41
N MET A 67 -17.50 11.77 13.85
CA MET A 67 -17.29 12.92 12.97
C MET A 67 -16.26 12.58 11.91
N THR A 68 -16.59 12.86 10.66
CA THR A 68 -15.69 12.75 9.51
C THR A 68 -15.76 14.02 8.68
N THR A 69 -14.76 14.23 7.82
CA THR A 69 -14.77 15.34 6.86
C THR A 69 -15.18 14.80 5.50
N GLU A 70 -16.26 15.33 4.95
CA GLU A 70 -16.70 15.07 3.58
C GLU A 70 -16.45 16.31 2.71
N TYR A 71 -16.26 16.10 1.42
CA TYR A 71 -16.07 17.21 0.48
C TYR A 71 -17.30 17.35 -0.41
N TYR A 72 -17.99 18.50 -0.29
CA TYR A 72 -19.10 18.87 -1.15
C TYR A 72 -18.64 20.00 -2.06
N ASN A 73 -18.57 19.74 -3.37
CA ASN A 73 -18.05 20.71 -4.36
C ASN A 73 -16.66 21.27 -4.00
N GLY A 74 -15.79 20.43 -3.44
CA GLY A 74 -14.43 20.82 -3.03
C GLY A 74 -14.36 21.50 -1.66
N VAL A 75 -15.49 21.76 -0.99
CA VAL A 75 -15.54 22.38 0.34
C VAL A 75 -15.57 21.30 1.43
N PRO A 76 -14.66 21.30 2.42
CA PRO A 76 -14.67 20.35 3.51
C PRO A 76 -15.81 20.67 4.50
N VAL A 77 -16.65 19.67 4.78
CA VAL A 77 -17.75 19.76 5.76
C VAL A 77 -17.60 18.64 6.76
N LYS A 78 -17.69 18.97 8.04
CA LYS A 78 -17.72 17.96 9.09
C LYS A 78 -19.15 17.42 9.25
N VAL A 79 -19.28 16.10 9.12
CA VAL A 79 -20.56 15.40 9.25
C VAL A 79 -20.44 14.24 10.22
N LEU A 80 -21.52 13.95 10.92
CA LEU A 80 -21.63 12.73 11.73
C LEU A 80 -21.99 11.56 10.79
N ALA A 81 -21.17 10.53 10.76
CA ALA A 81 -21.39 9.38 9.90
C ALA A 81 -21.36 8.07 10.71
N LYS A 82 -22.16 7.09 10.24
CA LYS A 82 -22.14 5.72 10.77
C LYS A 82 -21.01 4.96 10.11
N PHE A 83 -20.22 4.30 10.94
CA PHE A 83 -19.16 3.38 10.51
C PHE A 83 -19.45 1.97 11.05
N ARG A 84 -19.19 0.96 10.24
CA ARG A 84 -19.39 -0.45 10.62
C ARG A 84 -18.60 -0.77 11.88
N LYS A 85 -19.25 -1.48 12.81
CA LYS A 85 -18.58 -2.01 14.00
C LYS A 85 -18.50 -3.53 13.87
N TYR A 86 -17.27 -4.04 13.93
CA TYR A 86 -16.98 -5.45 13.77
C TYR A 86 -16.65 -6.12 15.11
N PRO A 87 -16.94 -7.44 15.26
CA PRO A 87 -16.54 -8.21 16.42
C PRO A 87 -15.00 -8.25 16.58
N SER A 88 -14.28 -8.41 15.46
CA SER A 88 -12.80 -8.42 15.44
C SER A 88 -12.24 -7.84 14.15
N TRP A 89 -10.91 -7.77 14.04
CA TRP A 89 -10.20 -7.38 12.82
C TRP A 89 -10.37 -8.39 11.68
N ALA A 90 -10.57 -9.69 12.01
CA ALA A 90 -10.81 -10.71 11.00
C ALA A 90 -12.09 -10.43 10.20
N GLU A 91 -13.20 -10.05 10.88
CA GLU A 91 -14.44 -9.69 10.19
C GLU A 91 -14.32 -8.38 9.41
N SER A 92 -13.54 -7.41 9.91
CA SER A 92 -13.27 -6.19 9.16
C SER A 92 -12.53 -6.48 7.85
N ILE A 93 -11.55 -7.38 7.88
CA ILE A 93 -10.80 -7.83 6.71
C ILE A 93 -11.71 -8.60 5.74
N ALA A 94 -12.48 -9.55 6.24
CA ALA A 94 -13.38 -10.33 5.41
C ALA A 94 -14.46 -9.47 4.72
N ASP A 95 -15.03 -8.51 5.42
CA ASP A 95 -16.03 -7.60 4.85
C ASP A 95 -15.45 -6.64 3.82
N HIS A 96 -14.17 -6.22 4.01
CA HIS A 96 -13.43 -5.42 3.03
C HIS A 96 -13.22 -6.20 1.73
N SER A 97 -12.75 -7.44 1.78
CA SER A 97 -12.59 -8.28 0.59
C SER A 97 -13.93 -8.66 -0.05
N ALA A 98 -14.96 -8.87 0.76
CA ALA A 98 -16.32 -9.07 0.26
C ALA A 98 -16.85 -7.85 -0.51
N LEU A 99 -16.48 -6.64 -0.13
CA LEU A 99 -16.80 -5.42 -0.90
C LEU A 99 -16.16 -5.47 -2.29
N PHE A 100 -14.90 -5.86 -2.40
CA PHE A 100 -14.22 -6.02 -3.70
C PHE A 100 -14.89 -7.11 -4.55
N ASN A 101 -15.26 -8.21 -3.95
CA ASN A 101 -15.92 -9.31 -4.66
C ASN A 101 -17.37 -9.00 -5.08
N ARG A 102 -18.05 -8.07 -4.41
CA ARG A 102 -19.42 -7.68 -4.72
C ARG A 102 -19.52 -6.60 -5.79
N LEU A 103 -18.58 -5.65 -5.81
CA LEU A 103 -18.66 -4.49 -6.70
C LEU A 103 -17.90 -4.77 -8.01
N ASN A 104 -18.61 -4.70 -9.14
CA ASN A 104 -18.05 -4.99 -10.47
C ASN A 104 -16.85 -4.12 -10.82
N ARG A 105 -16.80 -2.88 -10.33
CA ARG A 105 -15.65 -1.98 -10.58
C ARG A 105 -14.31 -2.54 -10.10
N TYR A 106 -14.31 -3.51 -9.18
CA TYR A 106 -13.12 -4.17 -8.63
C TYR A 106 -12.91 -5.59 -9.16
N GLU A 107 -13.60 -5.99 -10.24
CA GLU A 107 -13.50 -7.35 -10.78
C GLU A 107 -12.07 -7.75 -11.15
N ASN A 108 -11.24 -6.77 -11.54
CA ASN A 108 -9.83 -6.94 -11.90
C ASN A 108 -8.91 -7.24 -10.72
N LEU A 109 -9.39 -7.16 -9.48
CA LEU A 109 -8.66 -7.57 -8.28
C LEU A 109 -8.83 -9.07 -8.00
N ARG A 110 -9.92 -9.68 -8.49
CA ARG A 110 -10.22 -11.09 -8.24
C ARG A 110 -9.22 -11.99 -8.94
N GLY A 111 -8.44 -12.74 -8.16
CA GLY A 111 -7.42 -13.63 -8.69
C GLY A 111 -6.22 -12.91 -9.32
N CYS A 112 -6.08 -11.61 -9.15
CA CYS A 112 -4.88 -10.87 -9.51
C CYS A 112 -3.69 -11.43 -8.72
N LYS A 113 -2.59 -11.74 -9.41
CA LYS A 113 -1.37 -12.31 -8.80
C LYS A 113 -0.21 -11.33 -8.71
N ASP A 114 -0.38 -10.14 -9.29
CA ASP A 114 0.59 -9.07 -9.30
C ASP A 114 0.12 -7.94 -8.36
N TYR A 115 0.79 -7.80 -7.21
CA TYR A 115 0.42 -6.78 -6.23
C TYR A 115 0.60 -5.35 -6.75
N VAL A 116 1.55 -5.11 -7.65
CA VAL A 116 1.75 -3.78 -8.25
C VAL A 116 0.56 -3.44 -9.14
N GLN A 117 0.11 -4.41 -9.95
CA GLN A 117 -1.08 -4.24 -10.78
C GLN A 117 -2.34 -4.11 -9.91
N ALA A 118 -2.47 -4.90 -8.84
CA ALA A 118 -3.59 -4.80 -7.91
C ALA A 118 -3.67 -3.41 -7.23
N CYS A 119 -2.54 -2.84 -6.81
CA CYS A 119 -2.47 -1.48 -6.26
C CYS A 119 -2.89 -0.41 -7.29
N LYS A 120 -2.48 -0.55 -8.55
CA LYS A 120 -2.93 0.35 -9.64
C LYS A 120 -4.42 0.21 -9.90
N ASN A 121 -4.92 -1.02 -9.94
CA ASN A 121 -6.33 -1.29 -10.16
C ASN A 121 -7.19 -0.67 -9.06
N VAL A 122 -6.90 -0.90 -7.80
CA VAL A 122 -7.70 -0.38 -6.67
C VAL A 122 -7.76 1.15 -6.67
N GLN A 123 -6.67 1.83 -7.06
CA GLN A 123 -6.68 3.29 -7.24
C GLN A 123 -7.52 3.72 -8.44
N LYS A 124 -7.31 3.10 -9.61
CA LYS A 124 -8.06 3.39 -10.84
C LYS A 124 -9.56 3.19 -10.65
N ASP A 125 -9.95 2.18 -9.90
CA ASP A 125 -11.34 1.82 -9.62
C ASP A 125 -11.99 2.71 -8.54
N GLY A 126 -11.26 3.74 -8.08
CA GLY A 126 -11.79 4.79 -7.24
C GLY A 126 -11.95 4.40 -5.76
N TYR A 127 -11.07 3.54 -5.23
CA TYR A 127 -11.04 3.27 -3.80
C TYR A 127 -10.59 4.50 -3.00
N ALA A 128 -9.60 5.22 -3.52
CA ALA A 128 -9.12 6.48 -2.94
C ALA A 128 -8.95 7.55 -4.02
N THR A 129 -9.09 8.81 -3.63
CA THR A 129 -8.96 9.97 -4.52
C THR A 129 -7.53 10.46 -4.66
N SER A 130 -6.62 10.03 -3.78
CA SER A 130 -5.21 10.43 -3.82
C SER A 130 -4.51 9.88 -5.07
N PRO A 131 -3.85 10.72 -5.87
CA PRO A 131 -3.11 10.25 -7.06
C PRO A 131 -1.89 9.40 -6.72
N THR A 132 -1.42 9.43 -5.48
CA THR A 132 -0.26 8.66 -5.00
C THR A 132 -0.66 7.38 -4.25
N TYR A 133 -1.95 7.03 -4.21
CA TYR A 133 -2.42 5.93 -3.38
C TYR A 133 -1.78 4.59 -3.76
N ALA A 134 -1.77 4.24 -5.05
CA ALA A 134 -1.14 3.01 -5.53
C ALA A 134 0.36 2.95 -5.18
N THR A 135 1.07 4.06 -5.36
CA THR A 135 2.50 4.15 -5.02
C THR A 135 2.72 3.95 -3.52
N THR A 136 1.88 4.55 -2.68
CA THR A 136 1.95 4.39 -1.22
C THR A 136 1.72 2.93 -0.80
N LEU A 137 0.76 2.25 -1.43
CA LEU A 137 0.50 0.82 -1.20
C LEU A 137 1.71 -0.03 -1.61
N VAL A 138 2.24 0.16 -2.82
CA VAL A 138 3.41 -0.57 -3.33
C VAL A 138 4.61 -0.38 -2.40
N ASN A 139 4.89 0.86 -1.99
CA ASN A 139 6.00 1.15 -1.07
C ASN A 139 5.80 0.45 0.28
N THR A 140 4.57 0.42 0.81
CA THR A 140 4.26 -0.29 2.06
C THR A 140 4.46 -1.79 1.90
N ILE A 141 3.97 -2.38 0.81
CA ILE A 141 4.16 -3.80 0.51
C ILE A 141 5.64 -4.15 0.43
N ASN A 142 6.42 -3.36 -0.30
CA ASN A 142 7.86 -3.57 -0.46
C ASN A 142 8.62 -3.42 0.85
N LYS A 143 8.36 -2.33 1.58
CA LYS A 143 9.05 -2.03 2.86
C LYS A 143 8.93 -3.17 3.87
N TYR A 144 7.79 -3.81 3.94
CA TYR A 144 7.51 -4.88 4.92
C TYR A 144 7.47 -6.27 4.28
N ARG A 145 7.80 -6.40 2.98
CA ARG A 145 7.79 -7.66 2.23
C ARG A 145 6.45 -8.40 2.32
N LEU A 146 5.35 -7.65 2.28
CA LEU A 146 4.02 -8.24 2.45
C LEU A 146 3.65 -9.21 1.32
N TYR A 147 4.30 -9.11 0.16
CA TYR A 147 4.16 -10.05 -0.96
C TYR A 147 4.55 -11.50 -0.59
N ASP A 148 5.39 -11.71 0.44
CA ASP A 148 5.68 -13.04 0.95
C ASP A 148 4.42 -13.72 1.50
N TRP A 149 3.46 -12.94 1.99
CA TRP A 149 2.19 -13.44 2.53
C TRP A 149 1.24 -13.95 1.44
N ASP A 150 1.34 -13.41 0.23
CA ASP A 150 0.61 -13.93 -0.93
C ASP A 150 1.07 -15.35 -1.28
N ASN A 151 2.37 -15.61 -1.17
CA ASN A 151 2.95 -16.94 -1.34
C ASN A 151 2.51 -17.91 -0.23
N GLU A 152 2.55 -17.47 1.03
CA GLU A 152 2.10 -18.28 2.17
C GLU A 152 0.61 -18.63 2.06
N ALA A 153 -0.22 -17.76 1.49
CA ALA A 153 -1.64 -18.02 1.25
C ALA A 153 -1.89 -19.09 0.18
N GLY A 154 -0.86 -19.58 -0.51
CA GLY A 154 -0.99 -20.60 -1.54
C GLY A 154 -1.56 -20.08 -2.86
N ALA A 155 -1.41 -18.80 -3.14
CA ALA A 155 -1.88 -18.18 -4.38
C ALA A 155 -1.24 -18.76 -5.64
N GLY A 156 -0.31 -19.71 -5.53
CA GLY A 156 0.47 -20.20 -6.66
C GLY A 156 1.11 -19.02 -7.39
N VAL A 157 1.60 -18.04 -6.64
CA VAL A 157 2.52 -17.03 -7.17
C VAL A 157 3.68 -17.85 -7.68
N VAL A 158 3.89 -17.84 -8.99
CA VAL A 158 4.98 -18.55 -9.64
C VAL A 158 6.25 -18.14 -8.90
N PRO A 159 6.97 -19.07 -8.23
CA PRO A 159 8.29 -18.76 -7.69
C PRO A 159 9.12 -18.43 -8.93
N GLY A 160 9.38 -17.16 -9.17
CA GLY A 160 10.19 -16.79 -10.33
C GLY A 160 9.79 -15.54 -11.07
N GLN A 161 8.72 -14.82 -10.75
CA GLN A 161 8.82 -13.38 -10.95
C GLN A 161 9.61 -12.82 -9.77
N ILE A 162 10.91 -13.06 -9.83
CA ILE A 162 11.86 -12.06 -9.34
C ILE A 162 11.31 -10.78 -9.93
N VAL A 163 10.78 -9.88 -9.11
CA VAL A 163 10.61 -8.51 -9.56
C VAL A 163 12.05 -8.07 -9.81
N THR A 164 12.54 -8.29 -11.01
CA THR A 164 13.77 -7.70 -11.48
C THR A 164 13.42 -6.22 -11.59
N TYR A 165 13.60 -5.52 -10.49
CA TYR A 165 13.55 -4.08 -10.53
C TYR A 165 14.49 -3.64 -11.64
N PRO A 166 14.02 -2.83 -12.59
CA PRO A 166 14.87 -2.43 -13.70
C PRO A 166 16.09 -1.70 -13.13
N ILE A 167 17.23 -1.92 -13.75
CA ILE A 167 18.37 -1.06 -13.52
C ILE A 167 17.99 0.29 -14.10
N LEU A 168 17.97 1.35 -13.25
CA LEU A 168 17.67 2.70 -13.66
C LEU A 168 18.93 3.53 -13.65
N ARG A 169 19.15 4.27 -14.72
CA ARG A 169 20.34 5.11 -14.92
C ARG A 169 20.01 6.33 -15.76
N ARG A 170 20.91 7.24 -15.80
CA ARG A 170 20.75 8.47 -16.59
C ARG A 170 20.36 8.16 -18.03
N GLY A 171 19.31 8.83 -18.51
CA GLY A 171 18.69 8.66 -19.82
C GLY A 171 17.43 7.78 -19.81
N ASP A 172 17.17 7.03 -18.76
CA ASP A 172 15.94 6.25 -18.66
C ASP A 172 14.73 7.15 -18.45
N GLN A 173 13.60 6.75 -19.02
CA GLN A 173 12.33 7.44 -18.87
C GLN A 173 11.21 6.40 -18.68
N ASN A 174 10.70 6.31 -17.46
CA ASN A 174 9.64 5.36 -17.11
C ASN A 174 9.04 5.63 -15.72
N GLN A 175 8.00 4.86 -15.39
CA GLN A 175 7.29 4.96 -14.11
C GLN A 175 8.16 4.65 -12.88
N TYR A 176 9.20 3.82 -13.00
CA TYR A 176 10.10 3.50 -11.90
C TYR A 176 11.03 4.68 -11.58
N VAL A 177 11.46 5.42 -12.61
CA VAL A 177 12.20 6.69 -12.43
C VAL A 177 11.33 7.69 -11.69
N LEU A 178 10.07 7.87 -12.11
CA LEU A 178 9.12 8.74 -11.42
C LEU A 178 8.94 8.36 -9.95
N ALA A 179 8.77 7.07 -9.67
CA ALA A 179 8.63 6.57 -8.30
C ALA A 179 9.87 6.88 -7.44
N TRP A 180 11.08 6.74 -8.01
CA TRP A 180 12.32 7.06 -7.32
C TRP A 180 12.48 8.57 -7.11
N GLN A 181 12.09 9.41 -8.06
CA GLN A 181 12.12 10.88 -7.91
C GLN A 181 11.22 11.33 -6.75
N ILE A 182 9.97 10.84 -6.72
CA ILE A 182 9.04 11.10 -5.62
C ILE A 182 9.64 10.64 -4.27
N PHE A 183 10.18 9.43 -4.24
CA PHE A 183 10.79 8.87 -3.04
C PHE A 183 11.99 9.70 -2.56
N LEU A 184 12.91 10.07 -3.44
CA LEU A 184 14.08 10.87 -3.12
C LEU A 184 13.68 12.24 -2.55
N ASN A 185 12.78 12.96 -3.23
CA ASN A 185 12.30 14.27 -2.78
C ASN A 185 11.62 14.19 -1.41
N GLN A 186 10.80 13.18 -1.16
CA GLN A 186 10.12 12.96 0.12
C GLN A 186 11.09 12.64 1.27
N ASN A 187 12.27 12.09 0.95
CA ASN A 187 13.30 11.75 1.94
C ASN A 187 14.42 12.80 2.02
N GLY A 188 14.24 13.98 1.40
CA GLY A 188 15.17 15.10 1.50
C GLY A 188 16.34 15.08 0.51
N TYR A 189 16.32 14.16 -0.47
CA TYR A 189 17.30 14.06 -1.55
C TYR A 189 16.72 14.71 -2.82
N PHE A 190 16.87 16.02 -2.94
CA PHE A 190 16.19 16.80 -3.97
C PHE A 190 16.69 16.49 -5.38
N CYS A 191 15.90 15.79 -6.17
CA CYS A 191 16.21 15.45 -7.57
C CYS A 191 15.56 16.41 -8.61
N GLY A 192 14.83 17.42 -8.16
CA GLY A 192 14.11 18.35 -9.03
C GLY A 192 12.68 17.88 -9.34
N LEU A 193 12.24 18.07 -10.58
CA LEU A 193 10.90 17.69 -11.01
C LEU A 193 10.69 16.17 -11.01
N GLU A 194 9.52 15.77 -10.63
CA GLU A 194 9.05 14.38 -10.66
C GLU A 194 8.40 14.11 -12.02
N ASP A 195 9.24 14.00 -13.07
CA ASP A 195 8.84 13.92 -14.47
C ASP A 195 9.03 12.54 -15.10
N GLY A 196 9.59 11.59 -14.32
CA GLY A 196 9.89 10.25 -14.77
C GLY A 196 11.10 10.14 -15.68
N ILE A 197 11.89 11.23 -15.84
CA ILE A 197 13.11 11.26 -16.65
C ILE A 197 14.35 11.24 -15.73
N PHE A 198 15.19 10.20 -15.85
CA PHE A 198 16.40 10.06 -15.06
C PHE A 198 17.47 11.04 -15.58
N GLY A 199 17.37 12.27 -15.14
CA GLY A 199 18.29 13.36 -15.49
C GLY A 199 19.53 13.38 -14.59
N ARG A 200 20.37 14.43 -14.79
CA ARG A 200 21.55 14.66 -13.96
C ARG A 200 21.20 14.85 -12.50
N ASN A 201 20.14 15.59 -12.19
CA ASN A 201 19.75 15.87 -10.82
C ASN A 201 19.26 14.59 -10.10
N THR A 202 18.52 13.73 -10.81
CA THR A 202 18.11 12.42 -10.31
C THR A 202 19.34 11.54 -10.00
N GLU A 203 20.34 11.53 -10.90
CA GLU A 203 21.60 10.80 -10.68
C GLU A 203 22.34 11.30 -9.44
N LEU A 204 22.43 12.61 -9.24
CA LEU A 204 23.11 13.19 -8.07
C LEU A 204 22.37 12.83 -6.77
N ALA A 205 21.05 12.93 -6.74
CA ALA A 205 20.24 12.57 -5.59
C ALA A 205 20.36 11.06 -5.27
N VAL A 206 20.44 10.20 -6.29
CA VAL A 206 20.71 8.77 -6.10
C VAL A 206 22.07 8.51 -5.49
N ARG A 207 23.13 9.19 -5.96
CA ARG A 207 24.47 9.08 -5.38
C ARG A 207 24.51 9.50 -3.92
N GLU A 208 23.82 10.56 -3.58
CA GLU A 208 23.71 11.03 -2.20
C GLU A 208 22.97 10.00 -1.33
N TRP A 209 21.84 9.46 -1.81
CA TRP A 209 21.11 8.35 -1.17
C TRP A 209 22.02 7.15 -0.93
N GLN A 210 22.74 6.72 -1.96
CA GLN A 210 23.65 5.57 -1.88
C GLN A 210 24.76 5.77 -0.84
N ALA A 211 25.36 6.96 -0.82
CA ALA A 211 26.42 7.29 0.13
C ALA A 211 25.91 7.24 1.58
N THR A 212 24.72 7.78 1.86
CA THR A 212 24.13 7.77 3.20
C THR A 212 23.69 6.37 3.66
N HIS A 213 23.49 5.43 2.71
CA HIS A 213 23.12 4.04 3.01
C HIS A 213 24.33 3.08 2.93
N ASN A 214 25.57 3.60 2.88
CA ASN A 214 26.81 2.82 2.87
C ASN A 214 26.89 1.79 1.73
N ILE A 215 26.36 2.13 0.56
CA ILE A 215 26.50 1.35 -0.68
C ILE A 215 27.29 2.15 -1.71
N LEU A 216 27.72 1.48 -2.79
CA LEU A 216 28.49 2.13 -3.86
C LEU A 216 27.68 3.27 -4.49
N ALA A 217 28.21 4.51 -4.39
CA ALA A 217 27.56 5.70 -4.90
C ALA A 217 27.84 5.90 -6.41
N ASP A 218 27.39 4.96 -7.23
CA ASP A 218 27.55 4.96 -8.69
C ASP A 218 26.47 5.74 -9.45
N GLY A 219 25.40 6.17 -8.75
CA GLY A 219 24.26 6.88 -9.35
C GLY A 219 23.35 5.98 -10.17
N ILE A 220 23.50 4.66 -10.06
CA ILE A 220 22.68 3.66 -10.75
C ILE A 220 21.76 2.98 -9.72
N ILE A 221 20.47 2.98 -9.98
CA ILE A 221 19.53 2.24 -9.15
C ILE A 221 19.51 0.78 -9.60
N GLY A 222 20.45 0.00 -9.06
CA GLY A 222 20.57 -1.44 -9.24
C GLY A 222 20.08 -2.21 -8.01
N ALA A 223 20.32 -3.52 -7.98
CA ALA A 223 19.86 -4.42 -6.91
C ALA A 223 20.21 -3.92 -5.50
N GLN A 224 21.43 -3.44 -5.27
CA GLN A 224 21.86 -2.90 -3.98
C GLN A 224 21.07 -1.65 -3.58
N THR A 225 20.81 -0.75 -4.52
CA THR A 225 20.03 0.47 -4.27
C THR A 225 18.56 0.14 -4.01
N TRP A 226 17.98 -0.77 -4.77
CA TRP A 226 16.63 -1.28 -4.51
C TRP A 226 16.51 -1.94 -3.13
N ALA A 227 17.52 -2.67 -2.69
CA ALA A 227 17.54 -3.30 -1.36
C ALA A 227 17.47 -2.29 -0.21
N THR A 228 18.00 -1.07 -0.37
CA THR A 228 17.93 -0.01 0.67
C THR A 228 16.52 0.51 0.92
N VAL A 229 15.61 0.32 -0.03
CA VAL A 229 14.20 0.72 0.07
C VAL A 229 13.26 -0.48 0.24
N GLY A 230 13.81 -1.64 0.60
CA GLY A 230 13.05 -2.87 0.79
C GLY A 230 12.80 -3.66 -0.50
N GLY A 231 13.45 -3.30 -1.60
CA GLY A 231 13.53 -4.11 -2.81
C GLY A 231 14.60 -5.19 -2.61
N ALA A 232 14.21 -6.46 -2.51
CA ALA A 232 15.18 -7.56 -2.46
C ALA A 232 15.89 -7.72 -3.81
N ALA A 233 17.17 -8.07 -3.75
CA ALA A 233 17.94 -8.50 -4.90
C ALA A 233 17.45 -9.86 -5.42
#